data_b67b89e781d3d372786ff11072a8d81c
#
_entry.id   b67b89e781d3d372786ff11072a8d81c
#
_cell.length_a   1.000
_cell.length_b   1.000
_cell.length_c   1.000
_cell.angle_alpha   90.00
_cell.angle_beta   90.00
_cell.angle_gamma   90.00
#
_symmetry.space_group_name_H-M   'P 1'
#
loop_
_entity.id
_entity.type
_entity.pdbx_description
1 polymer ?
#
loop_
_entity_poly.entity_id
_entity_poly.type
_entity_poly.pdbx_seq_one_letter_code
_entity_poly.pdbx_strand_id
1 'polypeptide(L)'
;MKKYSIDHKTFPHSAIIDGGGKDSRKEAAFETASKLFCVTGVGCGTCNQCVKIKAGSHPDFFYIDEDSLKVDQARSIIKNAYTKPSEADFKFFIIDNAENMRVEAQNALLKAIEEPQNAYFVFLCENHRALLQTINSRCQVFSLPSEGENIANKQIADMAASFAPAFAGELALTEFFVKASELPRNVFPDFIFMCKQETYKLILSQPHKRGQFLSIYDHFDKLSEELVYNPNHFTLSLSTAASVWEIYNKDI
;
A
#
# COMPACT_ATOMS: atom_id res chain seq x y z
N MET A 1 -1.62 8.67 7.69
CA MET A 1 -1.07 8.20 6.40
C MET A 1 -0.52 6.80 6.60
N LYS A 2 -1.21 5.75 6.13
CA LYS A 2 -0.54 4.46 5.93
C LYS A 2 0.43 4.68 4.77
N LYS A 3 1.70 4.89 5.07
CA LYS A 3 2.75 4.71 4.08
C LYS A 3 2.67 3.25 3.64
N TYR A 4 2.47 3.01 2.36
CA TYR A 4 2.65 1.67 1.80
C TYR A 4 4.09 1.29 2.06
N SER A 5 4.30 0.52 3.11
CA SER A 5 5.62 0.07 3.49
C SER A 5 5.93 -1.17 2.66
N ILE A 6 6.51 -0.95 1.49
CA ILE A 6 7.21 -2.02 0.80
C ILE A 6 8.38 -2.40 1.71
N ASP A 7 8.39 -3.63 2.20
CA ASP A 7 9.47 -4.11 3.06
C ASP A 7 10.75 -4.24 2.22
N HIS A 8 11.71 -3.35 2.47
CA HIS A 8 12.99 -3.33 1.75
C HIS A 8 13.83 -4.60 1.97
N LYS A 9 13.65 -5.32 3.09
CA LYS A 9 14.42 -6.55 3.39
C LYS A 9 14.00 -7.74 2.52
N THR A 10 12.76 -7.71 2.03
CA THR A 10 12.17 -8.76 1.19
C THR A 10 11.80 -8.25 -0.19
N PHE A 11 12.27 -7.04 -0.57
CA PHE A 11 11.94 -6.46 -1.85
C PHE A 11 12.53 -7.29 -2.99
N PRO A 12 11.72 -7.70 -3.98
CA PRO A 12 12.17 -8.54 -5.08
C PRO A 12 13.07 -7.77 -6.05
N HIS A 13 13.93 -8.47 -6.75
CA HIS A 13 14.79 -7.89 -7.78
C HIS A 13 14.01 -7.29 -8.96
N SER A 14 12.79 -7.78 -9.20
CA SER A 14 11.91 -7.31 -10.27
C SER A 14 10.51 -7.08 -9.73
N ALA A 15 10.03 -5.85 -9.84
CA ALA A 15 8.76 -5.40 -9.30
C ALA A 15 7.98 -4.53 -10.27
N ILE A 16 6.67 -4.54 -10.15
CA ILE A 16 5.76 -3.59 -10.79
C ILE A 16 5.05 -2.83 -9.67
N ILE A 17 5.00 -1.52 -9.77
CA ILE A 17 4.16 -0.66 -8.93
C ILE A 17 3.10 -0.06 -9.83
N ASP A 18 1.85 -0.46 -9.63
CA ASP A 18 0.73 0.01 -10.44
C ASP A 18 -0.36 0.71 -9.61
N GLY A 19 -1.38 1.23 -10.29
CA GLY A 19 -2.46 1.98 -9.66
C GLY A 19 -2.02 3.36 -9.18
N GLY A 20 -2.84 4.00 -8.34
CA GLY A 20 -2.57 5.34 -7.82
C GLY A 20 -2.34 6.40 -8.91
N GLY A 21 -1.91 7.59 -8.50
CA GLY A 21 -1.43 8.63 -9.42
C GLY A 21 0.04 8.43 -9.81
N LYS A 22 0.47 9.07 -10.91
CA LYS A 22 1.88 9.01 -11.37
C LYS A 22 2.85 9.40 -10.25
N ASP A 23 2.57 10.50 -9.55
CA ASP A 23 3.42 10.98 -8.46
C ASP A 23 3.49 10.01 -7.28
N SER A 24 2.36 9.36 -6.94
CA SER A 24 2.31 8.36 -5.86
C SER A 24 3.16 7.13 -6.19
N ARG A 25 3.12 6.64 -7.44
CA ARG A 25 3.97 5.53 -7.90
C ARG A 25 5.46 5.89 -7.83
N LYS A 26 5.79 7.08 -8.31
CA LYS A 26 7.17 7.61 -8.26
C LYS A 26 7.65 7.73 -6.82
N GLU A 27 6.85 8.35 -5.93
CA GLU A 27 7.20 8.48 -4.51
C GLU A 27 7.45 7.11 -3.85
N ALA A 28 6.58 6.13 -4.09
CA ALA A 28 6.73 4.78 -3.55
C ALA A 28 8.02 4.10 -4.03
N ALA A 29 8.37 4.24 -5.31
CA ALA A 29 9.61 3.69 -5.88
C ALA A 29 10.86 4.38 -5.31
N PHE A 30 10.84 5.72 -5.19
CA PHE A 30 11.95 6.49 -4.60
C PHE A 30 12.11 6.22 -3.10
N GLU A 31 11.02 6.05 -2.35
CA GLU A 31 11.06 5.65 -0.95
C GLU A 31 11.70 4.27 -0.80
N THR A 32 11.31 3.32 -1.66
CA THR A 32 11.90 1.96 -1.68
C THR A 32 13.38 2.01 -1.99
N ALA A 33 13.79 2.74 -3.03
CA ALA A 33 15.20 2.94 -3.36
C ALA A 33 15.96 3.57 -2.19
N SER A 34 15.40 4.63 -1.59
CA SER A 34 16.00 5.30 -0.43
C SER A 34 16.25 4.35 0.74
N LYS A 35 15.35 3.40 1.00
CA LYS A 35 15.53 2.38 2.06
C LYS A 35 16.60 1.36 1.70
N LEU A 36 16.63 0.90 0.46
CA LEU A 36 17.61 -0.10 -0.01
C LEU A 36 19.04 0.47 -0.01
N PHE A 37 19.24 1.72 -0.45
CA PHE A 37 20.55 2.36 -0.47
C PHE A 37 20.98 2.93 0.90
N CYS A 38 20.04 3.12 1.83
CA CYS A 38 20.30 3.75 3.10
C CYS A 38 21.22 2.91 3.99
N VAL A 39 22.26 3.52 4.55
CA VAL A 39 23.18 2.86 5.48
C VAL A 39 22.46 2.23 6.67
N THR A 40 21.37 2.85 7.14
CA THR A 40 20.56 2.35 8.26
C THR A 40 19.36 1.50 7.82
N GLY A 41 19.11 1.37 6.51
CA GLY A 41 17.99 0.60 5.97
C GLY A 41 16.60 1.24 6.13
N VAL A 42 16.50 2.45 6.71
CA VAL A 42 15.20 3.10 6.98
C VAL A 42 14.87 4.26 6.04
N GLY A 43 15.78 4.59 5.12
CA GLY A 43 15.60 5.78 4.27
C GLY A 43 15.72 7.06 5.07
N CYS A 44 16.79 7.23 5.86
CA CYS A 44 16.95 8.30 6.86
C CYS A 44 16.92 9.73 6.28
N GLY A 45 17.09 9.90 4.96
CA GLY A 45 17.07 11.19 4.28
C GLY A 45 18.32 12.05 4.49
N THR A 46 19.23 11.67 5.40
CA THR A 46 20.40 12.49 5.81
C THR A 46 21.74 11.87 5.44
N CYS A 47 21.83 10.53 5.26
CA CYS A 47 23.07 9.92 4.83
C CYS A 47 23.38 10.25 3.35
N ASN A 48 24.64 10.11 2.95
CA ASN A 48 25.10 10.46 1.62
C ASN A 48 24.30 9.76 0.50
N GLN A 49 23.95 8.49 0.70
CA GLN A 49 23.15 7.72 -0.24
C GLN A 49 21.73 8.30 -0.40
N CYS A 50 21.04 8.54 0.71
CA CYS A 50 19.69 9.13 0.68
C CYS A 50 19.66 10.52 0.03
N VAL A 51 20.67 11.35 0.30
CA VAL A 51 20.79 12.69 -0.29
C VAL A 51 20.97 12.59 -1.80
N LYS A 52 21.86 11.70 -2.28
CA LYS A 52 22.09 11.46 -3.70
C LYS A 52 20.86 10.90 -4.43
N ILE A 53 20.13 9.95 -3.81
CA ILE A 53 18.88 9.40 -4.37
C ILE A 53 17.86 10.53 -4.53
N LYS A 54 17.64 11.32 -3.48
CA LYS A 54 16.69 12.45 -3.51
C LYS A 54 17.05 13.48 -4.58
N ALA A 55 18.36 13.73 -4.78
CA ALA A 55 18.86 14.65 -5.81
C ALA A 55 18.91 14.02 -7.22
N GLY A 56 18.62 12.72 -7.39
CA GLY A 56 18.75 12.01 -8.65
C GLY A 56 20.19 11.89 -9.16
N SER A 57 21.19 12.03 -8.26
CA SER A 57 22.63 12.08 -8.62
C SER A 57 23.42 10.83 -8.19
N HIS A 58 22.75 9.80 -7.70
CA HIS A 58 23.41 8.56 -7.30
C HIS A 58 23.84 7.75 -8.55
N PRO A 59 25.12 7.34 -8.69
CA PRO A 59 25.64 6.71 -9.90
C PRO A 59 25.04 5.32 -10.20
N ASP A 60 24.47 4.65 -9.18
CA ASP A 60 23.86 3.33 -9.32
C ASP A 60 22.31 3.39 -9.24
N PHE A 61 21.71 4.59 -9.31
CA PHE A 61 20.28 4.80 -9.33
C PHE A 61 19.85 5.47 -10.63
N PHE A 62 18.92 4.85 -11.35
CA PHE A 62 18.48 5.27 -12.67
C PHE A 62 16.95 5.41 -12.68
N TYR A 63 16.48 6.63 -12.96
CA TYR A 63 15.07 6.91 -13.20
C TYR A 63 14.88 7.24 -14.68
N ILE A 64 14.15 6.39 -15.39
CA ILE A 64 13.88 6.47 -16.82
C ILE A 64 12.43 6.89 -16.99
N ASP A 65 12.21 8.15 -17.34
CA ASP A 65 10.88 8.75 -17.60
C ASP A 65 10.80 9.09 -19.09
N GLU A 66 10.52 8.09 -19.89
CA GLU A 66 10.36 8.20 -21.35
C GLU A 66 8.89 7.98 -21.71
N ASP A 67 8.36 8.77 -22.63
CA ASP A 67 6.98 8.58 -23.11
C ASP A 67 6.75 7.21 -23.74
N SER A 68 7.77 6.65 -24.38
CA SER A 68 7.77 5.30 -24.95
C SER A 68 9.18 4.76 -25.06
N LEU A 69 9.54 3.84 -24.19
CA LEU A 69 10.86 3.21 -24.20
C LEU A 69 11.06 2.36 -25.46
N LYS A 70 12.08 2.67 -26.24
CA LYS A 70 12.45 1.95 -27.45
C LYS A 70 13.42 0.80 -27.16
N VAL A 71 13.52 -0.16 -28.07
CA VAL A 71 14.37 -1.35 -27.92
C VAL A 71 15.86 -1.01 -27.68
N ASP A 72 16.39 0.02 -28.33
CA ASP A 72 17.80 0.40 -28.16
C ASP A 72 18.07 1.03 -26.80
N GLN A 73 17.09 1.77 -26.25
CA GLN A 73 17.14 2.29 -24.88
C GLN A 73 17.08 1.14 -23.87
N ALA A 74 16.19 0.16 -24.08
CA ALA A 74 16.12 -1.05 -23.25
C ALA A 74 17.45 -1.83 -23.27
N ARG A 75 18.09 -1.99 -24.45
CA ARG A 75 19.40 -2.60 -24.57
C ARG A 75 20.50 -1.82 -23.82
N SER A 76 20.43 -0.50 -23.83
CA SER A 76 21.37 0.36 -23.08
C SER A 76 21.20 0.19 -21.56
N ILE A 77 19.96 0.09 -21.08
CA ILE A 77 19.63 -0.21 -19.68
C ILE A 77 20.22 -1.57 -19.30
N ILE A 78 19.97 -2.60 -20.11
CA ILE A 78 20.48 -3.97 -19.88
C ILE A 78 22.02 -3.97 -19.83
N LYS A 79 22.67 -3.33 -20.80
CA LYS A 79 24.13 -3.22 -20.82
C LYS A 79 24.66 -2.56 -19.54
N ASN A 80 23.99 -1.51 -19.06
CA ASN A 80 24.37 -0.85 -17.80
C ASN A 80 24.13 -1.77 -16.60
N ALA A 81 23.02 -2.48 -16.55
CA ALA A 81 22.70 -3.41 -15.46
C ALA A 81 23.75 -4.51 -15.28
N TYR A 82 24.37 -4.98 -16.36
CA TYR A 82 25.44 -5.98 -16.32
C TYR A 82 26.83 -5.40 -16.00
N THR A 83 26.98 -4.09 -15.85
CA THR A 83 28.25 -3.50 -15.39
C THR A 83 28.28 -3.44 -13.86
N LYS A 84 29.49 -3.49 -13.28
CA LYS A 84 29.67 -3.41 -11.83
C LYS A 84 29.10 -2.09 -11.29
N PRO A 85 28.40 -2.12 -10.14
CA PRO A 85 27.99 -0.90 -9.44
C PRO A 85 29.20 -0.03 -9.05
N SER A 86 29.00 1.27 -8.94
CA SER A 86 30.06 2.24 -8.67
C SER A 86 30.24 2.54 -7.18
N GLU A 87 29.17 2.72 -6.44
CA GLU A 87 29.19 3.08 -5.02
C GLU A 87 28.41 2.12 -4.12
N ALA A 88 27.40 1.45 -4.65
CA ALA A 88 26.57 0.50 -3.94
C ALA A 88 26.94 -0.95 -4.29
N ASP A 89 26.26 -1.93 -3.65
CA ASP A 89 26.41 -3.35 -3.98
C ASP A 89 25.51 -3.77 -5.16
N PHE A 90 24.61 -2.90 -5.59
CA PHE A 90 23.62 -3.15 -6.63
C PHE A 90 23.29 -1.86 -7.41
N LYS A 91 22.63 -2.03 -8.55
CA LYS A 91 22.01 -0.94 -9.32
C LYS A 91 20.51 -0.99 -9.22
N PHE A 92 19.86 0.16 -9.29
CA PHE A 92 18.41 0.27 -9.19
C PHE A 92 17.84 1.06 -10.36
N PHE A 93 16.99 0.41 -11.14
CA PHE A 93 16.36 0.98 -12.33
C PHE A 93 14.89 1.16 -12.10
N ILE A 94 14.38 2.38 -12.22
CA ILE A 94 12.97 2.69 -12.28
C ILE A 94 12.64 3.03 -13.73
N ILE A 95 11.68 2.30 -14.31
CA ILE A 95 11.18 2.53 -15.68
C ILE A 95 9.74 3.04 -15.52
N ASP A 96 9.56 4.34 -15.73
CA ASP A 96 8.25 4.99 -15.65
C ASP A 96 7.50 4.87 -16.97
N ASN A 97 6.18 5.06 -16.94
CA ASN A 97 5.29 4.88 -18.08
C ASN A 97 5.47 3.52 -18.78
N ALA A 98 5.69 2.47 -17.98
CA ALA A 98 6.07 1.15 -18.50
C ALA A 98 5.02 0.54 -19.43
N GLU A 99 3.75 0.93 -19.29
CA GLU A 99 2.65 0.55 -20.20
C GLU A 99 2.87 1.02 -21.63
N ASN A 100 3.65 2.08 -21.83
CA ASN A 100 3.95 2.66 -23.16
C ASN A 100 5.19 2.05 -23.81
N MET A 101 5.86 1.10 -23.14
CA MET A 101 6.99 0.40 -23.73
C MET A 101 6.56 -0.41 -24.96
N ARG A 102 7.33 -0.33 -26.03
CA ARG A 102 7.13 -1.20 -27.18
C ARG A 102 7.37 -2.67 -26.82
N VAL A 103 6.65 -3.56 -27.48
CA VAL A 103 6.73 -5.02 -27.25
C VAL A 103 8.18 -5.53 -27.36
N GLU A 104 8.94 -5.00 -28.31
CA GLU A 104 10.34 -5.37 -28.53
C GLU A 104 11.22 -4.92 -27.36
N ALA A 105 10.94 -3.77 -26.75
CA ALA A 105 11.64 -3.27 -25.55
C ALA A 105 11.31 -4.13 -24.32
N GLN A 106 10.05 -4.47 -24.14
CA GLN A 106 9.61 -5.38 -23.06
C GLN A 106 10.29 -6.75 -23.19
N ASN A 107 10.29 -7.34 -24.38
CA ASN A 107 10.94 -8.63 -24.64
C ASN A 107 12.45 -8.56 -24.41
N ALA A 108 13.11 -7.47 -24.78
CA ALA A 108 14.55 -7.32 -24.53
C ALA A 108 14.88 -7.36 -23.03
N LEU A 109 14.04 -6.80 -22.16
CA LEU A 109 14.25 -6.74 -20.71
C LEU A 109 14.06 -8.10 -20.01
N LEU A 110 13.34 -9.07 -20.63
CA LEU A 110 12.97 -10.33 -19.97
C LEU A 110 14.16 -11.06 -19.34
N LYS A 111 15.28 -11.18 -20.05
CA LYS A 111 16.47 -11.86 -19.54
C LYS A 111 17.07 -11.14 -18.32
N ALA A 112 17.10 -9.81 -18.33
CA ALA A 112 17.65 -9.02 -17.25
C ALA A 112 16.80 -9.06 -15.97
N ILE A 113 15.47 -9.16 -16.10
CA ILE A 113 14.56 -9.28 -14.96
C ILE A 113 14.47 -10.71 -14.42
N GLU A 114 14.74 -11.72 -15.26
CA GLU A 114 14.76 -13.14 -14.85
C GLU A 114 16.06 -13.53 -14.11
N GLU A 115 17.20 -13.01 -14.59
CA GLU A 115 18.51 -13.28 -14.02
C GLU A 115 19.26 -11.96 -13.69
N PRO A 116 18.76 -11.19 -12.71
CA PRO A 116 19.35 -9.90 -12.38
C PRO A 116 20.70 -10.09 -11.68
N GLN A 117 21.78 -9.60 -12.29
CA GLN A 117 23.11 -9.60 -11.70
C GLN A 117 23.32 -8.32 -10.88
N ASN A 118 22.98 -8.34 -9.58
CA ASN A 118 23.09 -7.18 -8.70
C ASN A 118 22.34 -5.94 -9.21
N ALA A 119 21.15 -6.14 -9.80
CA ALA A 119 20.30 -5.08 -10.28
C ALA A 119 18.85 -5.29 -9.82
N TYR A 120 18.16 -4.18 -9.51
CA TYR A 120 16.73 -4.13 -9.27
C TYR A 120 16.05 -3.42 -10.42
N PHE A 121 14.90 -3.96 -10.86
CA PHE A 121 14.07 -3.38 -11.89
C PHE A 121 12.69 -3.09 -11.34
N VAL A 122 12.25 -1.85 -11.39
CA VAL A 122 10.93 -1.41 -10.93
C VAL A 122 10.21 -0.74 -12.10
N PHE A 123 9.09 -1.32 -12.49
CA PHE A 123 8.23 -0.80 -13.55
C PHE A 123 7.08 -0.03 -12.91
N LEU A 124 6.89 1.24 -13.32
CA LEU A 124 5.75 2.05 -12.89
C LEU A 124 4.77 2.12 -14.05
N CYS A 125 3.52 1.76 -13.78
CA CYS A 125 2.45 1.78 -14.79
C CYS A 125 1.09 2.07 -14.16
N GLU A 126 0.13 2.53 -14.94
CA GLU A 126 -1.24 2.73 -14.45
C GLU A 126 -1.93 1.39 -14.15
N ASN A 127 -1.66 0.39 -15.00
CA ASN A 127 -2.23 -0.95 -14.86
C ASN A 127 -1.23 -1.98 -15.37
N HIS A 128 -0.79 -2.89 -14.50
CA HIS A 128 0.15 -3.95 -14.85
C HIS A 128 -0.32 -4.86 -16.00
N ARG A 129 -1.66 -4.96 -16.21
CA ARG A 129 -2.22 -5.76 -17.30
C ARG A 129 -1.89 -5.21 -18.70
N ALA A 130 -1.45 -3.95 -18.80
CA ALA A 130 -0.97 -3.37 -20.05
C ALA A 130 0.43 -3.87 -20.44
N LEU A 131 1.17 -4.46 -19.50
CA LEU A 131 2.46 -5.10 -19.75
C LEU A 131 2.28 -6.52 -20.26
N LEU A 132 3.28 -7.04 -20.99
CA LEU A 132 3.29 -8.42 -21.45
C LEU A 132 3.13 -9.39 -20.26
N GLN A 133 2.39 -10.47 -20.49
CA GLN A 133 2.22 -11.51 -19.48
C GLN A 133 3.55 -12.11 -19.02
N THR A 134 4.54 -12.15 -19.90
CA THR A 134 5.90 -12.60 -19.61
C THR A 134 6.65 -11.72 -18.61
N ILE A 135 6.39 -10.41 -18.58
CA ILE A 135 6.89 -9.49 -17.53
C ILE A 135 6.11 -9.70 -16.24
N ASN A 136 4.77 -9.73 -16.33
CA ASN A 136 3.91 -9.92 -15.17
C ASN A 136 4.21 -11.21 -14.40
N SER A 137 4.55 -12.30 -15.10
CA SER A 137 4.89 -13.57 -14.45
C SER A 137 6.24 -13.60 -13.73
N ARG A 138 7.11 -12.60 -13.95
CA ARG A 138 8.47 -12.48 -13.39
C ARG A 138 8.63 -11.36 -12.37
N CYS A 139 7.64 -10.48 -12.29
CA CYS A 139 7.65 -9.35 -11.37
C CYS A 139 6.64 -9.52 -10.27
N GLN A 140 6.97 -9.12 -9.05
CA GLN A 140 6.00 -8.97 -8.00
C GLN A 140 5.23 -7.66 -8.20
N VAL A 141 3.89 -7.73 -8.16
CA VAL A 141 3.02 -6.57 -8.34
C VAL A 141 2.67 -5.95 -6.99
N PHE A 142 2.84 -4.64 -6.87
CA PHE A 142 2.43 -3.81 -5.75
C PHE A 142 1.44 -2.77 -6.25
N SER A 143 0.16 -2.97 -5.94
CA SER A 143 -0.90 -2.04 -6.38
C SER A 143 -1.11 -0.93 -5.36
N LEU A 144 -1.00 0.32 -5.82
CA LEU A 144 -1.32 1.50 -5.02
C LEU A 144 -2.81 1.83 -5.19
N PRO A 145 -3.49 2.30 -4.13
CA PRO A 145 -4.87 2.72 -4.25
C PRO A 145 -5.01 3.95 -5.15
N SER A 146 -6.12 4.06 -5.83
CA SER A 146 -6.48 5.25 -6.61
C SER A 146 -6.61 6.48 -5.70
N GLU A 147 -6.54 7.68 -6.30
CA GLU A 147 -6.74 8.93 -5.53
C GLU A 147 -8.10 8.97 -4.83
N GLY A 148 -9.15 8.45 -5.48
CA GLY A 148 -10.47 8.30 -4.89
C GLY A 148 -10.48 7.35 -3.70
N GLU A 149 -9.76 6.23 -3.79
CA GLU A 149 -9.56 5.28 -2.68
C GLU A 149 -8.71 5.88 -1.56
N ASN A 150 -7.72 6.70 -1.88
CA ASN A 150 -6.94 7.42 -0.86
C ASN A 150 -7.78 8.43 -0.06
N ILE A 151 -8.66 9.17 -0.73
CA ILE A 151 -9.59 10.10 -0.08
C ILE A 151 -10.59 9.32 0.77
N ALA A 152 -11.17 8.25 0.23
CA ALA A 152 -12.07 7.37 0.97
C ALA A 152 -11.36 6.73 2.18
N ASN A 153 -10.16 6.19 2.01
CA ASN A 153 -9.36 5.62 3.09
C ASN A 153 -9.03 6.65 4.19
N LYS A 154 -8.77 7.91 3.82
CA LYS A 154 -8.57 8.98 4.80
C LYS A 154 -9.85 9.30 5.56
N GLN A 155 -10.98 9.44 4.86
CA GLN A 155 -12.29 9.67 5.49
C GLN A 155 -12.67 8.52 6.43
N ILE A 156 -12.42 7.26 6.02
CA ILE A 156 -12.63 6.08 6.86
C ILE A 156 -11.74 6.13 8.10
N ALA A 157 -10.46 6.47 7.94
CA ALA A 157 -9.52 6.55 9.06
C ALA A 157 -9.91 7.65 10.06
N ASP A 158 -10.29 8.82 9.56
CA ASP A 158 -10.75 9.94 10.39
C ASP A 158 -12.07 9.58 11.11
N MET A 159 -12.98 8.88 10.44
CA MET A 159 -14.21 8.37 11.03
C MET A 159 -13.91 7.29 12.07
N ALA A 160 -13.10 6.28 11.76
CA ALA A 160 -12.75 5.21 12.70
C ALA A 160 -12.03 5.74 13.94
N ALA A 161 -11.26 6.81 13.83
CA ALA A 161 -10.63 7.46 14.99
C ALA A 161 -11.67 8.04 15.97
N SER A 162 -12.89 8.34 15.52
CA SER A 162 -14.00 8.76 16.38
C SER A 162 -14.77 7.62 17.03
N PHE A 163 -14.39 6.37 16.78
CA PHE A 163 -15.03 5.19 17.38
C PHE A 163 -14.88 5.13 18.91
N ALA A 164 -13.66 5.38 19.41
CA ALA A 164 -13.43 5.37 20.85
C ALA A 164 -14.25 6.43 21.60
N PRO A 165 -14.34 7.70 21.15
CA PRO A 165 -15.24 8.69 21.72
C PRO A 165 -16.74 8.32 21.65
N ALA A 166 -17.16 7.52 20.68
CA ALA A 166 -18.56 7.12 20.51
C ALA A 166 -19.09 6.28 21.70
N PHE A 167 -18.22 5.66 22.49
CA PHE A 167 -18.62 4.97 23.73
C PHE A 167 -19.05 5.92 24.87
N ALA A 168 -19.13 7.21 24.63
CA ALA A 168 -19.70 8.17 25.60
C ALA A 168 -21.19 7.95 25.87
N GLY A 169 -21.96 7.30 24.97
CA GLY A 169 -23.37 6.98 25.14
C GLY A 169 -23.93 6.21 23.95
N GLU A 170 -25.09 5.56 24.19
CA GLU A 170 -25.81 4.78 23.16
C GLU A 170 -26.13 5.62 21.92
N LEU A 171 -26.60 6.85 22.13
CA LEU A 171 -26.94 7.76 21.04
C LEU A 171 -25.72 8.11 20.21
N ALA A 172 -24.57 8.39 20.86
CA ALA A 172 -23.32 8.73 20.18
C ALA A 172 -22.80 7.55 19.35
N LEU A 173 -22.90 6.31 19.85
CA LEU A 173 -22.52 5.12 19.12
C LEU A 173 -23.46 4.86 17.95
N THR A 174 -24.76 5.07 18.12
CA THR A 174 -25.76 4.95 17.05
C THR A 174 -25.49 5.98 15.95
N GLU A 175 -25.27 7.24 16.30
CA GLU A 175 -24.92 8.29 15.32
C GLU A 175 -23.64 7.98 14.56
N PHE A 176 -22.64 7.41 15.24
CA PHE A 176 -21.38 6.98 14.62
C PHE A 176 -21.64 5.93 13.51
N PHE A 177 -22.42 4.88 13.80
CA PHE A 177 -22.71 3.84 12.82
C PHE A 177 -23.72 4.28 11.74
N VAL A 178 -24.64 5.20 12.05
CA VAL A 178 -25.52 5.82 11.04
C VAL A 178 -24.71 6.60 10.03
N LYS A 179 -23.75 7.43 10.46
CA LYS A 179 -22.82 8.10 9.54
C LYS A 179 -22.00 7.12 8.72
N ALA A 180 -21.57 6.01 9.33
CA ALA A 180 -20.84 4.98 8.61
C ALA A 180 -21.68 4.30 7.52
N SER A 181 -23.00 4.21 7.67
CA SER A 181 -23.90 3.64 6.66
C SER A 181 -23.99 4.46 5.36
N GLU A 182 -23.53 5.71 5.39
CA GLU A 182 -23.45 6.60 4.21
C GLU A 182 -22.20 6.31 3.36
N LEU A 183 -21.25 5.53 3.89
CA LEU A 183 -20.06 5.14 3.15
C LEU A 183 -20.41 4.27 1.93
N PRO A 184 -19.65 4.38 0.83
CA PRO A 184 -19.81 3.49 -0.31
C PRO A 184 -19.65 2.01 0.08
N ARG A 185 -20.43 1.12 -0.55
CA ARG A 185 -20.43 -0.32 -0.22
C ARG A 185 -19.06 -0.99 -0.28
N ASN A 186 -18.25 -0.63 -1.27
CA ASN A 186 -16.90 -1.16 -1.45
C ASN A 186 -15.91 -0.70 -0.38
N VAL A 187 -16.27 0.31 0.41
CA VAL A 187 -15.42 0.97 1.42
C VAL A 187 -15.81 0.54 2.84
N PHE A 188 -17.04 0.06 3.03
CA PHE A 188 -17.56 -0.33 4.33
C PHE A 188 -16.77 -1.48 5.01
N PRO A 189 -16.30 -2.51 4.31
CA PRO A 189 -15.42 -3.52 4.90
C PRO A 189 -14.12 -2.94 5.49
N ASP A 190 -13.50 -1.97 4.80
CA ASP A 190 -12.29 -1.31 5.28
C ASP A 190 -12.57 -0.45 6.52
N PHE A 191 -13.76 0.18 6.59
CA PHE A 191 -14.21 0.89 7.77
C PHE A 191 -14.33 -0.05 8.98
N ILE A 192 -14.99 -1.21 8.84
CA ILE A 192 -15.12 -2.20 9.91
C ILE A 192 -13.75 -2.71 10.35
N PHE A 193 -12.85 -2.97 9.41
CA PHE A 193 -11.47 -3.34 9.73
C PHE A 193 -10.75 -2.26 10.55
N MET A 194 -10.96 -0.98 10.24
CA MET A 194 -10.36 0.11 11.02
C MET A 194 -10.99 0.24 12.42
N CYS A 195 -12.31 0.08 12.55
CA CYS A 195 -12.96 0.01 13.86
C CYS A 195 -12.42 -1.13 14.72
N LYS A 196 -12.12 -2.27 14.11
CA LYS A 196 -11.47 -3.40 14.78
C LYS A 196 -10.06 -3.03 15.27
N GLN A 197 -9.28 -2.28 14.48
CA GLN A 197 -7.95 -1.78 14.90
C GLN A 197 -8.07 -0.80 16.08
N GLU A 198 -9.05 0.09 16.06
CA GLU A 198 -9.30 1.00 17.20
C GLU A 198 -9.73 0.23 18.45
N THR A 199 -10.57 -0.81 18.30
CA THR A 199 -10.95 -1.70 19.41
C THR A 199 -9.72 -2.39 20.01
N TYR A 200 -8.77 -2.84 19.20
CA TYR A 200 -7.52 -3.42 19.69
C TYR A 200 -6.70 -2.42 20.54
N LYS A 201 -6.66 -1.14 20.14
CA LYS A 201 -6.02 -0.09 20.96
C LYS A 201 -6.74 0.09 22.30
N LEU A 202 -8.08 0.01 22.32
CA LEU A 202 -8.87 0.09 23.55
C LEU A 202 -8.61 -1.10 24.49
N ILE A 203 -8.43 -2.30 23.95
CA ILE A 203 -8.05 -3.51 24.71
C ILE A 203 -6.72 -3.28 25.46
N LEU A 204 -5.77 -2.58 24.83
CA LEU A 204 -4.46 -2.30 25.42
C LEU A 204 -4.50 -1.14 26.41
N SER A 205 -5.31 -0.10 26.15
CA SER A 205 -5.35 1.13 26.95
C SER A 205 -6.33 1.09 28.11
N GLN A 206 -7.32 0.19 28.09
CA GLN A 206 -8.37 0.09 29.11
C GLN A 206 -8.49 -1.34 29.68
N PRO A 207 -7.55 -1.77 30.54
CA PRO A 207 -7.52 -3.14 31.09
C PRO A 207 -8.77 -3.55 31.86
N HIS A 208 -9.45 -2.59 32.48
CA HIS A 208 -10.69 -2.82 33.26
C HIS A 208 -11.91 -3.18 32.41
N LYS A 209 -11.89 -2.85 31.10
CA LYS A 209 -12.94 -3.21 30.14
C LYS A 209 -12.45 -4.16 29.04
N ARG A 210 -11.35 -4.84 29.30
CA ARG A 210 -10.70 -5.73 28.32
C ARG A 210 -11.62 -6.82 27.79
N GLY A 211 -12.46 -7.40 28.67
CA GLY A 211 -13.40 -8.47 28.27
C GLY A 211 -14.46 -7.97 27.28
N GLN A 212 -15.04 -6.79 27.56
CA GLN A 212 -16.02 -6.16 26.67
C GLN A 212 -15.40 -5.86 25.31
N PHE A 213 -14.22 -5.24 25.27
CA PHE A 213 -13.54 -4.91 24.01
C PHE A 213 -13.10 -6.16 23.22
N LEU A 214 -12.73 -7.26 23.88
CA LEU A 214 -12.48 -8.52 23.19
C LEU A 214 -13.75 -9.06 22.52
N SER A 215 -14.89 -9.01 23.21
CA SER A 215 -16.17 -9.44 22.65
C SER A 215 -16.63 -8.53 21.48
N ILE A 216 -16.34 -7.21 21.54
CA ILE A 216 -16.58 -6.28 20.43
C ILE A 216 -15.67 -6.61 19.25
N TYR A 217 -14.40 -6.94 19.51
CA TYR A 217 -13.45 -7.34 18.49
C TYR A 217 -13.91 -8.60 17.74
N ASP A 218 -14.36 -9.62 18.47
CA ASP A 218 -14.93 -10.85 17.90
C ASP A 218 -16.24 -10.61 17.14
N HIS A 219 -17.05 -9.64 17.61
CA HIS A 219 -18.26 -9.22 16.89
C HIS A 219 -17.92 -8.63 15.52
N PHE A 220 -16.88 -7.81 15.42
CA PHE A 220 -16.42 -7.27 14.13
C PHE A 220 -15.85 -8.35 13.19
N ASP A 221 -15.28 -9.43 13.71
CA ASP A 221 -14.86 -10.57 12.88
C ASP A 221 -16.05 -11.25 12.22
N LYS A 222 -17.09 -11.55 12.99
CA LYS A 222 -18.33 -12.13 12.48
C LYS A 222 -19.01 -11.21 11.46
N LEU A 223 -19.06 -9.91 11.78
CA LEU A 223 -19.62 -8.91 10.89
C LEU A 223 -18.88 -8.84 9.55
N SER A 224 -17.57 -9.01 9.55
CA SER A 224 -16.77 -9.04 8.33
C SER A 224 -17.11 -10.23 7.42
N GLU A 225 -17.48 -11.36 8.00
CA GLU A 225 -17.97 -12.54 7.26
C GLU A 225 -19.37 -12.31 6.69
N GLU A 226 -20.26 -11.67 7.47
CA GLU A 226 -21.64 -11.36 7.06
C GLU A 226 -21.70 -10.32 5.94
N LEU A 227 -20.76 -9.38 5.90
CA LEU A 227 -20.70 -8.35 4.86
C LEU A 227 -20.61 -8.91 3.44
N VAL A 228 -20.06 -10.10 3.27
CA VAL A 228 -19.97 -10.78 1.98
C VAL A 228 -21.37 -11.09 1.41
N TYR A 229 -22.36 -11.32 2.28
CA TYR A 229 -23.69 -11.80 1.91
C TYR A 229 -24.82 -10.76 2.10
N ASN A 230 -24.59 -9.70 2.87
CA ASN A 230 -25.65 -8.76 3.24
C ASN A 230 -25.55 -7.43 2.47
N PRO A 231 -26.57 -7.08 1.67
CA PRO A 231 -26.55 -5.87 0.84
C PRO A 231 -27.00 -4.59 1.56
N ASN A 232 -27.66 -4.68 2.75
CA ASN A 232 -28.22 -3.50 3.41
C ASN A 232 -27.34 -2.95 4.53
N HIS A 233 -26.49 -1.99 4.18
CA HIS A 233 -25.55 -1.37 5.11
C HIS A 233 -26.19 -0.57 6.24
N PHE A 234 -27.34 0.07 5.98
CA PHE A 234 -28.03 0.86 7.00
C PHE A 234 -28.55 -0.04 8.14
N THR A 235 -29.25 -1.13 7.78
CA THR A 235 -29.74 -2.10 8.76
C THR A 235 -28.56 -2.74 9.51
N LEU A 236 -27.50 -3.08 8.81
CA LEU A 236 -26.30 -3.68 9.40
C LEU A 236 -25.61 -2.71 10.37
N SER A 237 -25.50 -1.43 10.02
CA SER A 237 -24.92 -0.40 10.89
C SER A 237 -25.73 -0.22 12.18
N LEU A 238 -27.06 -0.17 12.09
CA LEU A 238 -27.92 -0.04 13.26
C LEU A 238 -27.83 -1.28 14.16
N SER A 239 -27.88 -2.48 13.60
CA SER A 239 -27.75 -3.71 14.38
C SER A 239 -26.36 -3.81 15.03
N THR A 240 -25.32 -3.37 14.35
CA THR A 240 -23.95 -3.30 14.89
C THR A 240 -23.88 -2.32 16.06
N ALA A 241 -24.47 -1.13 15.94
CA ALA A 241 -24.51 -0.15 17.03
C ALA A 241 -25.15 -0.73 18.28
N ALA A 242 -26.33 -1.37 18.15
CA ALA A 242 -27.04 -2.00 19.25
C ALA A 242 -26.21 -3.13 19.90
N SER A 243 -25.67 -4.04 19.07
CA SER A 243 -24.85 -5.16 19.56
C SER A 243 -23.60 -4.69 20.29
N VAL A 244 -22.88 -3.71 19.73
CA VAL A 244 -21.67 -3.15 20.34
C VAL A 244 -21.99 -2.45 21.66
N TRP A 245 -23.14 -1.72 21.75
CA TRP A 245 -23.59 -1.08 22.98
C TRP A 245 -23.96 -2.08 24.05
N GLU A 246 -24.72 -3.13 23.71
CA GLU A 246 -25.06 -4.22 24.64
C GLU A 246 -23.82 -4.93 25.18
N ILE A 247 -22.83 -5.25 24.30
CA ILE A 247 -21.59 -5.89 24.70
C ILE A 247 -20.78 -4.98 25.65
N TYR A 248 -20.71 -3.68 25.33
CA TYR A 248 -19.95 -2.71 26.13
C TYR A 248 -20.49 -2.50 27.54
N ASN A 249 -21.82 -2.62 27.74
CA ASN A 249 -22.48 -2.44 29.03
C ASN A 249 -22.75 -3.75 29.77
N LYS A 250 -22.37 -4.89 29.20
CA LYS A 250 -22.49 -6.17 29.87
C LYS A 250 -21.49 -6.24 31.03
N ASP A 251 -21.98 -6.34 32.25
CA ASP A 251 -21.14 -6.70 33.40
C ASP A 251 -20.61 -8.12 33.20
N ILE A 252 -19.30 -8.25 33.10
CA ILE A 252 -18.58 -9.53 32.96
C ILE A 252 -17.96 -9.88 34.29
#